data_8262bdd93aeb53f6e494c48017f7f29b
#
_entry.id   8262bdd93aeb53f6e494c48017f7f29b
#
_cell.length_a   1.000
_cell.length_b   1.000
_cell.length_c   1.000
_cell.angle_alpha   90.00
_cell.angle_beta   90.00
_cell.angle_gamma   90.00
#
_symmetry.space_group_name_H-M   'P 1'
#
loop_
_entity.id
_entity.type
_entity.pdbx_description
1 polymer ?
#
loop_
_entity_poly.entity_id
_entity_poly.type
_entity_poly.pdbx_seq_one_letter_code
_entity_poly.pdbx_strand_id
1 'polypeptide(L)'
;WVRFQRMRGHNIHFICADDAHGTPIMLKAQQLGITPEEMIAAVSQEHQTDFAGFKISFDNYHSTHSDENRQFAESIYTKLKENGFIKSKTISQLFDPEKTMFLPDRFVKGTCPKCKAPDQYGDNCEVCGATYSPTELINPKSAVSGATPVMKDTEHFFFDLPQFADMLKAWTTSGALQDEIANKLNEWFTSGLQQWDITRDAPYFGFEIPGAPGKYFYVWLDAPIGYMGSFKNLCNKRGDIDFDAFWGETSDAELYHFIGKDIVYFHSLFWPAMLHGSGYRKPTNVFVHGYVTVNGAKMSKSRGTFIKASTYLQHLDPECLRYYYAAKLNNRIDDLDLNLEDFVARVNSDVVNKLVNLASRTASFICKRFD
;
A
#
# COMPACT_ATOMS: atom_id res chain seq x y z
N TRP A 1 -16.07 -0.38 9.65
CA TRP A 1 -15.63 -1.32 10.68
C TRP A 1 -15.21 -0.58 11.95
N VAL A 2 -14.28 0.36 11.91
CA VAL A 2 -13.77 1.12 13.08
C VAL A 2 -14.90 1.82 13.84
N ARG A 3 -15.77 2.56 13.16
CA ARG A 3 -16.93 3.21 13.79
C ARG A 3 -17.86 2.21 14.49
N PHE A 4 -18.13 1.09 13.85
CA PHE A 4 -18.96 0.03 14.43
C PHE A 4 -18.34 -0.55 15.69
N GLN A 5 -17.05 -0.85 15.68
CA GLN A 5 -16.37 -1.40 16.83
C GLN A 5 -16.26 -0.39 17.99
N ARG A 6 -16.05 0.90 17.68
CA ARG A 6 -16.11 1.97 18.70
C ARG A 6 -17.50 2.06 19.34
N MET A 7 -18.57 1.96 18.55
CA MET A 7 -19.94 1.92 19.10
C MET A 7 -20.21 0.70 19.98
N ARG A 8 -19.49 -0.41 19.78
CA ARG A 8 -19.53 -1.59 20.65
C ARG A 8 -18.70 -1.43 21.93
N GLY A 9 -18.01 -0.31 22.11
CA GLY A 9 -17.21 -0.03 23.30
C GLY A 9 -15.77 -0.57 23.25
N HIS A 10 -15.29 -1.03 22.08
CA HIS A 10 -13.90 -1.46 21.96
C HIS A 10 -12.95 -0.26 21.95
N ASN A 11 -11.80 -0.41 22.60
CA ASN A 11 -10.69 0.54 22.51
C ASN A 11 -9.95 0.29 21.19
N ILE A 12 -10.00 1.25 20.25
CA ILE A 12 -9.45 1.10 18.92
C ILE A 12 -8.58 2.30 18.59
N HIS A 13 -7.39 2.02 18.07
CA HIS A 13 -6.50 3.00 17.48
C HIS A 13 -6.49 2.82 15.97
N PHE A 14 -7.08 3.78 15.26
CA PHE A 14 -7.14 3.80 13.80
C PHE A 14 -6.03 4.70 13.26
N ILE A 15 -5.02 4.08 12.69
CA ILE A 15 -3.82 4.76 12.20
C ILE A 15 -3.67 4.60 10.69
N CYS A 16 -2.97 5.55 10.06
CA CYS A 16 -2.56 5.50 8.67
C CYS A 16 -1.25 6.27 8.49
N ALA A 17 -0.59 6.07 7.37
CA ALA A 17 0.56 6.86 6.93
C ALA A 17 0.59 6.95 5.41
N ASP A 18 1.15 8.06 4.89
CA ASP A 18 1.53 8.14 3.48
C ASP A 18 2.76 7.28 3.22
N ASP A 19 2.73 6.50 2.14
CA ASP A 19 3.88 5.84 1.55
C ASP A 19 4.64 6.87 0.71
N ALA A 20 5.74 7.39 1.26
CA ALA A 20 6.37 8.62 0.80
C ALA A 20 7.65 8.40 -0.02
N HIS A 21 8.15 7.18 -0.15
CA HIS A 21 9.45 6.90 -0.76
C HIS A 21 9.37 6.35 -2.18
N GLY A 22 10.50 6.34 -2.84
CA GLY A 22 10.67 5.68 -4.14
C GLY A 22 11.14 6.59 -5.28
N THR A 23 11.67 5.95 -6.31
CA THR A 23 12.12 6.61 -7.54
C THR A 23 11.03 7.47 -8.22
N PRO A 24 9.75 7.06 -8.28
CA PRO A 24 8.70 7.89 -8.89
C PRO A 24 8.52 9.25 -8.22
N ILE A 25 8.60 9.30 -6.89
CA ILE A 25 8.51 10.54 -6.10
C ILE A 25 9.68 11.45 -6.43
N MET A 26 10.90 10.91 -6.37
CA MET A 26 12.13 11.64 -6.69
C MET A 26 12.10 12.26 -8.10
N LEU A 27 11.75 11.48 -9.10
CA LEU A 27 11.72 11.96 -10.49
C LEU A 27 10.58 12.96 -10.73
N LYS A 28 9.45 12.77 -10.09
CA LYS A 28 8.33 13.73 -10.21
C LYS A 28 8.66 15.06 -9.56
N ALA A 29 9.27 15.07 -8.38
CA ALA A 29 9.75 16.26 -7.72
C ALA A 29 10.78 17.02 -8.59
N GLN A 30 11.73 16.29 -9.18
CA GLN A 30 12.71 16.85 -10.12
C GLN A 30 12.04 17.50 -11.34
N GLN A 31 11.02 16.86 -11.93
CA GLN A 31 10.25 17.43 -13.05
C GLN A 31 9.53 18.72 -12.68
N LEU A 32 9.09 18.83 -11.42
CA LEU A 32 8.38 20.02 -10.90
C LEU A 32 9.34 21.11 -10.41
N GLY A 33 10.65 20.82 -10.33
CA GLY A 33 11.66 21.75 -9.82
C GLY A 33 11.55 22.02 -8.30
N ILE A 34 11.03 21.04 -7.55
CA ILE A 34 10.88 21.08 -6.08
C ILE A 34 11.64 19.91 -5.45
N THR A 35 11.79 19.93 -4.13
CA THR A 35 12.37 18.79 -3.40
C THR A 35 11.35 17.66 -3.24
N PRO A 36 11.80 16.40 -3.08
CA PRO A 36 10.90 15.29 -2.74
C PRO A 36 10.11 15.56 -1.46
N GLU A 37 10.72 16.18 -0.45
CA GLU A 37 10.11 16.53 0.84
C GLU A 37 8.96 17.53 0.66
N GLU A 38 9.16 18.57 -0.16
CA GLU A 38 8.09 19.52 -0.50
C GLU A 38 6.94 18.85 -1.21
N MET A 39 7.24 17.92 -2.13
CA MET A 39 6.22 17.16 -2.85
C MET A 39 5.39 16.28 -1.92
N ILE A 40 6.03 15.47 -1.06
CA ILE A 40 5.30 14.57 -0.16
C ILE A 40 4.50 15.34 0.90
N ALA A 41 5.00 16.50 1.35
CA ALA A 41 4.25 17.36 2.26
C ALA A 41 2.96 17.91 1.62
N ALA A 42 3.03 18.36 0.36
CA ALA A 42 1.85 18.81 -0.38
C ALA A 42 0.84 17.68 -0.62
N VAL A 43 1.30 16.51 -1.00
CA VAL A 43 0.45 15.32 -1.21
C VAL A 43 -0.20 14.88 0.10
N SER A 44 0.55 14.86 1.20
CA SER A 44 0.01 14.53 2.53
C SER A 44 -1.09 15.49 2.96
N GLN A 45 -0.93 16.78 2.69
CA GLN A 45 -1.97 17.78 2.98
C GLN A 45 -3.23 17.55 2.13
N GLU A 46 -3.09 17.22 0.83
CA GLU A 46 -4.22 16.88 -0.05
C GLU A 46 -4.97 15.66 0.49
N HIS A 47 -4.24 14.57 0.83
CA HIS A 47 -4.83 13.35 1.37
C HIS A 47 -5.58 13.59 2.69
N GLN A 48 -4.98 14.31 3.64
CA GLN A 48 -5.63 14.61 4.91
C GLN A 48 -6.89 15.47 4.73
N THR A 49 -6.87 16.42 3.79
CA THR A 49 -8.03 17.24 3.44
C THR A 49 -9.16 16.37 2.88
N ASP A 50 -8.84 15.48 1.95
CA ASP A 50 -9.82 14.56 1.36
C ASP A 50 -10.38 13.57 2.39
N PHE A 51 -9.54 12.99 3.25
CA PHE A 51 -10.00 12.10 4.32
C PHE A 51 -10.91 12.82 5.32
N ALA A 52 -10.56 14.03 5.72
CA ALA A 52 -11.40 14.85 6.59
C ALA A 52 -12.74 15.18 5.92
N GLY A 53 -12.73 15.52 4.63
CA GLY A 53 -13.93 15.74 3.82
C GLY A 53 -14.85 14.52 3.78
N PHE A 54 -14.29 13.31 3.67
CA PHE A 54 -15.03 12.05 3.77
C PHE A 54 -15.33 11.64 5.22
N LYS A 55 -15.08 12.49 6.20
CA LYS A 55 -15.34 12.22 7.63
C LYS A 55 -14.62 10.96 8.14
N ILE A 56 -13.43 10.69 7.61
CA ILE A 56 -12.54 9.62 8.10
C ILE A 56 -11.74 10.22 9.26
N SER A 57 -11.89 9.63 10.45
CA SER A 57 -11.22 10.09 11.67
C SER A 57 -10.15 9.10 12.09
N PHE A 58 -8.93 9.29 11.59
CA PHE A 58 -7.77 8.60 12.12
C PHE A 58 -7.44 9.10 13.53
N ASP A 59 -6.98 8.22 14.40
CA ASP A 59 -6.37 8.62 15.67
C ASP A 59 -4.97 9.20 15.45
N ASN A 60 -4.28 8.73 14.41
CA ASN A 60 -3.06 9.34 13.88
C ASN A 60 -2.93 9.10 12.37
N TYR A 61 -2.56 10.14 11.65
CA TYR A 61 -2.13 10.08 10.26
C TYR A 61 -0.69 10.60 10.19
N HIS A 62 0.21 9.84 9.56
CA HIS A 62 1.63 10.12 9.57
C HIS A 62 2.26 9.89 8.18
N SER A 63 3.57 9.76 8.11
CA SER A 63 4.32 9.50 6.87
C SER A 63 5.38 8.43 7.12
N THR A 64 5.65 7.60 6.11
CA THR A 64 6.82 6.72 6.14
C THR A 64 8.14 7.52 6.11
N HIS A 65 8.13 8.76 5.60
CA HIS A 65 9.27 9.67 5.73
C HIS A 65 9.23 10.39 7.08
N SER A 66 9.55 9.65 8.15
CA SER A 66 9.57 10.13 9.54
C SER A 66 10.67 9.47 10.35
N ASP A 67 11.06 10.11 11.45
CA ASP A 67 12.11 9.57 12.33
C ASP A 67 11.69 8.27 12.99
N GLU A 68 10.44 8.12 13.38
CA GLU A 68 9.90 6.88 13.93
C GLU A 68 10.00 5.74 12.92
N ASN A 69 9.62 6.00 11.66
CA ASN A 69 9.70 4.97 10.62
C ASN A 69 11.13 4.59 10.30
N ARG A 70 12.04 5.56 10.23
CA ARG A 70 13.47 5.31 10.03
C ARG A 70 14.04 4.42 11.13
N GLN A 71 13.79 4.75 12.40
CA GLN A 71 14.26 3.97 13.54
C GLN A 71 13.77 2.53 13.50
N PHE A 72 12.50 2.30 13.15
CA PHE A 72 11.98 0.94 12.99
C PHE A 72 12.57 0.23 11.77
N ALA A 73 12.72 0.88 10.63
CA ALA A 73 13.31 0.28 9.44
C ALA A 73 14.76 -0.17 9.71
N GLU A 74 15.56 0.69 10.32
CA GLU A 74 16.94 0.38 10.72
C GLU A 74 17.00 -0.73 11.77
N SER A 75 16.15 -0.68 12.81
CA SER A 75 16.11 -1.69 13.87
C SER A 75 15.65 -3.05 13.36
N ILE A 76 14.59 -3.11 12.57
CA ILE A 76 14.08 -4.36 11.97
C ILE A 76 15.15 -4.96 11.05
N TYR A 77 15.74 -4.16 10.15
CA TYR A 77 16.82 -4.62 9.27
C TYR A 77 18.00 -5.18 10.07
N THR A 78 18.43 -4.47 11.12
CA THR A 78 19.56 -4.90 11.95
C THR A 78 19.28 -6.23 12.62
N LYS A 79 18.11 -6.39 13.25
CA LYS A 79 17.69 -7.66 13.85
C LYS A 79 17.61 -8.80 12.84
N LEU A 80 17.03 -8.55 11.66
CA LEU A 80 16.94 -9.55 10.59
C LEU A 80 18.34 -9.95 10.09
N LYS A 81 19.28 -9.01 10.00
CA LYS A 81 20.67 -9.27 9.61
C LYS A 81 21.42 -10.08 10.68
N GLU A 82 21.32 -9.70 11.95
CA GLU A 82 21.92 -10.41 13.08
C GLU A 82 21.39 -11.85 13.20
N ASN A 83 20.10 -12.06 12.92
CA ASN A 83 19.47 -13.38 12.91
C ASN A 83 19.76 -14.19 11.63
N GLY A 84 20.56 -13.67 10.70
CA GLY A 84 20.99 -14.37 9.50
C GLY A 84 19.94 -14.43 8.37
N PHE A 85 18.89 -13.61 8.44
CA PHE A 85 17.81 -13.55 7.43
C PHE A 85 18.08 -12.57 6.29
N ILE A 86 19.21 -11.83 6.33
CA ILE A 86 19.65 -10.97 5.24
C ILE A 86 20.85 -11.59 4.54
N LYS A 87 20.79 -11.72 3.23
CA LYS A 87 21.85 -12.23 2.37
C LYS A 87 22.33 -11.14 1.42
N SER A 88 23.62 -11.15 1.07
CA SER A 88 24.20 -10.27 0.06
C SER A 88 24.43 -11.03 -1.24
N LYS A 89 24.16 -10.39 -2.37
CA LYS A 89 24.43 -10.92 -3.72
C LYS A 89 24.85 -9.80 -4.67
N THR A 90 25.77 -10.10 -5.55
CA THR A 90 26.02 -9.26 -6.71
C THR A 90 24.99 -9.58 -7.78
N ILE A 91 24.33 -8.54 -8.30
CA ILE A 91 23.37 -8.62 -9.40
C ILE A 91 23.77 -7.67 -10.52
N SER A 92 23.38 -8.01 -11.74
CA SER A 92 23.58 -7.14 -12.91
C SER A 92 22.25 -6.48 -13.28
N GLN A 93 22.25 -5.15 -13.37
CA GLN A 93 21.06 -4.36 -13.72
C GLN A 93 21.37 -3.36 -14.83
N LEU A 94 20.33 -2.89 -15.52
CA LEU A 94 20.45 -1.82 -16.49
C LEU A 94 20.74 -0.49 -15.79
N PHE A 95 21.75 0.22 -16.29
CA PHE A 95 22.24 1.49 -15.75
C PHE A 95 22.17 2.57 -16.83
N ASP A 96 21.66 3.72 -16.49
CA ASP A 96 21.65 4.92 -17.34
C ASP A 96 22.97 5.68 -17.17
N PRO A 97 23.82 5.73 -18.20
CA PRO A 97 25.12 6.40 -18.09
C PRO A 97 25.00 7.93 -18.04
N GLU A 98 23.92 8.52 -18.60
CA GLU A 98 23.72 9.98 -18.59
C GLU A 98 23.18 10.48 -17.26
N LYS A 99 22.26 9.72 -16.64
CA LYS A 99 21.71 10.05 -15.32
C LYS A 99 22.47 9.44 -14.17
N THR A 100 23.44 8.59 -14.46
CA THR A 100 24.28 7.91 -13.46
C THR A 100 23.42 7.16 -12.42
N MET A 101 22.39 6.42 -12.89
CA MET A 101 21.47 5.70 -12.03
C MET A 101 21.09 4.33 -12.58
N PHE A 102 20.83 3.37 -11.69
CA PHE A 102 20.22 2.12 -12.07
C PHE A 102 18.74 2.33 -12.43
N LEU A 103 18.27 1.59 -13.41
CA LEU A 103 16.91 1.75 -13.94
C LEU A 103 15.99 0.66 -13.38
N PRO A 104 14.97 1.03 -12.60
CA PRO A 104 13.86 0.13 -12.34
C PRO A 104 13.15 -0.29 -13.63
N ASP A 105 12.50 -1.45 -13.63
CA ASP A 105 11.93 -2.07 -14.83
C ASP A 105 11.04 -1.11 -15.67
N ARG A 106 10.21 -0.30 -15.00
CA ARG A 106 9.35 0.68 -15.67
C ARG A 106 10.05 1.94 -16.16
N PHE A 107 11.33 2.10 -15.86
CA PHE A 107 12.16 3.18 -16.38
C PHE A 107 13.02 2.73 -17.56
N VAL A 108 12.79 1.50 -18.05
CA VAL A 108 13.31 1.00 -19.32
C VAL A 108 12.18 0.84 -20.31
N LYS A 109 12.33 1.33 -21.50
CA LYS A 109 11.39 1.15 -22.61
C LYS A 109 12.10 0.56 -23.81
N GLY A 110 11.37 -0.23 -24.59
CA GLY A 110 11.93 -0.85 -25.80
C GLY A 110 10.87 -1.56 -26.61
N THR A 111 11.30 -2.38 -27.55
CA THR A 111 10.40 -3.20 -28.36
C THR A 111 10.18 -4.54 -27.70
N CYS A 112 8.93 -4.96 -27.58
CA CYS A 112 8.56 -6.25 -27.01
C CYS A 112 9.28 -7.42 -27.68
N PRO A 113 9.92 -8.32 -26.93
CA PRO A 113 10.64 -9.46 -27.53
C PRO A 113 9.69 -10.45 -28.22
N LYS A 114 8.42 -10.53 -27.77
CA LYS A 114 7.42 -11.48 -28.29
C LYS A 114 6.63 -10.93 -29.48
N CYS A 115 5.86 -9.85 -29.31
CA CYS A 115 4.97 -9.35 -30.36
C CYS A 115 5.57 -8.21 -31.20
N LYS A 116 6.77 -7.72 -30.89
CA LYS A 116 7.48 -6.64 -31.58
C LYS A 116 6.79 -5.27 -31.49
N ALA A 117 5.84 -5.09 -30.59
CA ALA A 117 5.23 -3.78 -30.34
C ALA A 117 6.30 -2.82 -29.78
N PRO A 118 6.44 -1.59 -30.32
CA PRO A 118 7.38 -0.59 -29.83
C PRO A 118 6.93 0.04 -28.51
N ASP A 119 7.82 0.77 -27.86
CA ASP A 119 7.57 1.60 -26.66
C ASP A 119 6.93 0.83 -25.48
N GLN A 120 7.32 -0.41 -25.27
CA GLN A 120 6.85 -1.23 -24.15
C GLN A 120 7.77 -1.10 -22.94
N TYR A 121 7.19 -1.20 -21.72
CA TYR A 121 7.94 -1.15 -20.46
C TYR A 121 8.76 -2.42 -20.22
N GLY A 122 9.76 -2.34 -19.33
CA GLY A 122 10.68 -3.43 -19.05
C GLY A 122 10.13 -4.62 -18.28
N ASP A 123 8.92 -4.49 -17.73
CA ASP A 123 8.26 -5.55 -16.94
C ASP A 123 7.21 -6.32 -17.74
N ASN A 124 6.52 -5.65 -18.68
CA ASN A 124 5.43 -6.28 -19.43
C ASN A 124 5.12 -5.55 -20.73
N CYS A 125 4.44 -6.25 -21.65
CA CYS A 125 3.91 -5.68 -22.87
C CYS A 125 2.43 -5.31 -22.71
N GLU A 126 2.11 -4.04 -22.87
CA GLU A 126 0.70 -3.57 -22.81
C GLU A 126 -0.15 -4.07 -24.00
N VAL A 127 0.48 -4.49 -25.10
CA VAL A 127 -0.21 -4.96 -26.30
C VAL A 127 -0.54 -6.44 -26.25
N CYS A 128 0.40 -7.30 -25.86
CA CYS A 128 0.20 -8.76 -25.88
C CYS A 128 0.15 -9.38 -24.48
N GLY A 129 0.33 -8.60 -23.41
CA GLY A 129 0.29 -9.10 -22.02
C GLY A 129 1.50 -9.95 -21.61
N ALA A 130 2.53 -10.06 -22.46
CA ALA A 130 3.71 -10.86 -22.12
C ALA A 130 4.54 -10.20 -21.04
N THR A 131 5.03 -10.98 -20.09
CA THR A 131 6.02 -10.59 -19.08
C THR A 131 7.42 -11.00 -19.51
N TYR A 132 8.43 -10.19 -19.17
CA TYR A 132 9.84 -10.41 -19.49
C TYR A 132 10.73 -9.55 -18.59
N SER A 133 12.03 -9.83 -18.58
CA SER A 133 13.02 -8.96 -17.94
C SER A 133 13.32 -7.72 -18.81
N PRO A 134 13.65 -6.57 -18.22
CA PRO A 134 14.07 -5.38 -18.97
C PRO A 134 15.22 -5.65 -19.95
N THR A 135 16.08 -6.61 -19.63
CA THR A 135 17.21 -7.03 -20.46
C THR A 135 16.82 -7.78 -21.72
N GLU A 136 15.58 -8.29 -21.80
CA GLU A 136 15.04 -8.99 -22.98
C GLU A 136 14.43 -8.04 -24.02
N LEU A 137 14.19 -6.77 -23.64
CA LEU A 137 13.70 -5.76 -24.57
C LEU A 137 14.67 -5.56 -25.75
N ILE A 138 14.10 -5.42 -26.92
CA ILE A 138 14.86 -5.09 -28.12
C ILE A 138 15.05 -3.57 -28.17
N ASN A 139 16.30 -3.12 -28.36
CA ASN A 139 16.69 -1.72 -28.36
C ASN A 139 16.21 -0.97 -27.10
N PRO A 140 16.59 -1.43 -25.89
CA PRO A 140 16.17 -0.78 -24.66
C PRO A 140 16.70 0.67 -24.59
N LYS A 141 15.86 1.56 -24.06
CA LYS A 141 16.21 2.96 -23.79
C LYS A 141 15.77 3.34 -22.38
N SER A 142 16.55 4.20 -21.76
CA SER A 142 16.14 4.84 -20.52
C SER A 142 14.90 5.72 -20.76
N ALA A 143 13.83 5.50 -20.00
CA ALA A 143 12.66 6.38 -20.03
C ALA A 143 12.94 7.74 -19.36
N VAL A 144 14.09 7.90 -18.70
CA VAL A 144 14.48 9.12 -17.98
C VAL A 144 15.33 10.05 -18.89
N SER A 145 16.31 9.50 -19.61
CA SER A 145 17.23 10.30 -20.46
C SER A 145 17.07 10.03 -21.95
N GLY A 146 16.54 8.87 -22.35
CA GLY A 146 16.54 8.37 -23.72
C GLY A 146 17.84 7.65 -24.10
N ALA A 147 18.86 7.64 -23.24
CA ALA A 147 20.14 6.95 -23.48
C ALA A 147 19.95 5.44 -23.60
N THR A 148 20.86 4.78 -24.30
CA THR A 148 20.93 3.31 -24.30
C THR A 148 21.57 2.86 -22.99
N PRO A 149 20.85 2.09 -22.15
CA PRO A 149 21.39 1.64 -20.88
C PRO A 149 22.49 0.59 -21.07
N VAL A 150 23.37 0.50 -20.09
CA VAL A 150 24.45 -0.49 -20.04
C VAL A 150 24.23 -1.43 -18.86
N MET A 151 24.74 -2.66 -18.97
CA MET A 151 24.75 -3.58 -17.82
C MET A 151 25.83 -3.15 -16.83
N LYS A 152 25.48 -3.11 -15.54
CA LYS A 152 26.40 -2.79 -14.45
C LYS A 152 26.11 -3.67 -13.25
N ASP A 153 27.17 -4.19 -12.65
CA ASP A 153 27.06 -5.00 -11.45
C ASP A 153 26.93 -4.13 -10.21
N THR A 154 26.12 -4.59 -9.27
CA THR A 154 25.93 -3.95 -7.97
C THR A 154 25.67 -4.99 -6.90
N GLU A 155 26.09 -4.73 -5.66
CA GLU A 155 25.80 -5.58 -4.51
C GLU A 155 24.46 -5.16 -3.92
N HIS A 156 23.56 -6.13 -3.76
CA HIS A 156 22.25 -5.93 -3.13
C HIS A 156 22.05 -6.86 -1.93
N PHE A 157 21.22 -6.43 -0.98
CA PHE A 157 20.77 -7.24 0.14
C PHE A 157 19.40 -7.84 -0.14
N PHE A 158 19.25 -9.09 0.27
CA PHE A 158 18.05 -9.87 0.04
C PHE A 158 17.50 -10.39 1.37
N PHE A 159 16.21 -10.20 1.59
CA PHE A 159 15.51 -10.85 2.69
C PHE A 159 15.23 -12.32 2.33
N ASP A 160 15.68 -13.24 3.20
CA ASP A 160 15.62 -14.69 2.94
C ASP A 160 14.25 -15.26 3.32
N LEU A 161 13.21 -14.82 2.59
CA LEU A 161 11.82 -15.21 2.81
C LEU A 161 11.60 -16.74 2.86
N PRO A 162 12.31 -17.58 2.09
CA PRO A 162 12.19 -19.04 2.18
C PRO A 162 12.34 -19.60 3.59
N GLN A 163 13.16 -19.01 4.46
CA GLN A 163 13.32 -19.46 5.84
C GLN A 163 12.06 -19.36 6.70
N PHE A 164 11.08 -18.59 6.26
CA PHE A 164 9.80 -18.38 6.95
C PHE A 164 8.64 -19.20 6.37
N ALA A 165 8.91 -20.09 5.41
CA ALA A 165 7.87 -20.81 4.66
C ALA A 165 6.89 -21.57 5.56
N ASP A 166 7.37 -22.32 6.54
CA ASP A 166 6.53 -23.12 7.44
C ASP A 166 5.69 -22.22 8.36
N MET A 167 6.29 -21.17 8.94
CA MET A 167 5.59 -20.19 9.77
C MET A 167 4.50 -19.46 8.97
N LEU A 168 4.83 -19.00 7.76
CA LEU A 168 3.89 -18.31 6.89
C LEU A 168 2.74 -19.23 6.46
N LYS A 169 3.04 -20.47 6.09
CA LYS A 169 2.01 -21.46 5.73
C LYS A 169 1.06 -21.70 6.89
N ALA A 170 1.56 -21.90 8.10
CA ALA A 170 0.75 -22.09 9.29
C ALA A 170 -0.11 -20.85 9.57
N TRP A 171 0.46 -19.63 9.47
CA TRP A 171 -0.25 -18.39 9.75
C TRP A 171 -1.31 -18.08 8.68
N THR A 172 -1.01 -18.24 7.38
CA THR A 172 -1.95 -17.94 6.28
C THR A 172 -3.17 -18.88 6.28
N THR A 173 -3.05 -20.07 6.86
CA THR A 173 -4.13 -21.07 6.97
C THR A 173 -4.83 -21.07 8.34
N SER A 174 -4.44 -20.19 9.27
CA SER A 174 -5.02 -20.12 10.62
C SER A 174 -6.36 -19.36 10.71
N GLY A 175 -6.88 -18.85 9.60
CA GLY A 175 -8.03 -17.93 9.57
C GLY A 175 -7.62 -16.45 9.62
N ALA A 176 -6.32 -16.15 9.55
CA ALA A 176 -5.82 -14.77 9.48
C ALA A 176 -6.15 -14.09 8.14
N LEU A 177 -6.44 -14.86 7.11
CA LEU A 177 -6.81 -14.40 5.76
C LEU A 177 -8.15 -14.99 5.34
N GLN A 178 -8.80 -14.35 4.35
CA GLN A 178 -9.95 -14.95 3.65
C GLN A 178 -9.50 -16.21 2.90
N ASP A 179 -10.36 -17.23 2.85
CA ASP A 179 -10.04 -18.53 2.24
C ASP A 179 -9.55 -18.41 0.79
N GLU A 180 -10.14 -17.53 0.01
CA GLU A 180 -9.75 -17.28 -1.38
C GLU A 180 -8.29 -16.78 -1.48
N ILE A 181 -7.87 -15.94 -0.54
CA ILE A 181 -6.50 -15.42 -0.47
C ILE A 181 -5.54 -16.50 0.02
N ALA A 182 -5.90 -17.22 1.08
CA ALA A 182 -5.07 -18.32 1.59
C ALA A 182 -4.83 -19.40 0.52
N ASN A 183 -5.88 -19.77 -0.25
CA ASN A 183 -5.78 -20.71 -1.35
C ASN A 183 -4.86 -20.20 -2.48
N LYS A 184 -4.96 -18.92 -2.84
CA LYS A 184 -4.09 -18.31 -3.85
C LYS A 184 -2.62 -18.29 -3.40
N LEU A 185 -2.36 -17.97 -2.14
CA LEU A 185 -1.00 -17.97 -1.60
C LEU A 185 -0.37 -19.38 -1.58
N ASN A 186 -1.17 -20.45 -1.52
CA ASN A 186 -0.66 -21.81 -1.59
C ASN A 186 0.07 -22.11 -2.92
N GLU A 187 -0.25 -21.41 -4.00
CA GLU A 187 0.49 -21.50 -5.27
C GLU A 187 1.95 -21.04 -5.09
N TRP A 188 2.18 -19.97 -4.30
CA TRP A 188 3.52 -19.46 -4.00
C TRP A 188 4.33 -20.44 -3.13
N PHE A 189 3.69 -21.06 -2.14
CA PHE A 189 4.35 -22.09 -1.34
C PHE A 189 4.72 -23.32 -2.15
N THR A 190 3.87 -23.70 -3.11
CA THR A 190 4.10 -24.86 -3.98
C THR A 190 5.23 -24.59 -4.99
N SER A 191 5.31 -23.37 -5.54
CA SER A 191 6.39 -22.99 -6.46
C SER A 191 7.71 -22.65 -5.75
N GLY A 192 7.68 -22.53 -4.41
CA GLY A 192 8.81 -22.14 -3.55
C GLY A 192 8.98 -20.63 -3.44
N LEU A 193 8.97 -20.15 -2.21
CA LEU A 193 9.22 -18.73 -1.91
C LEU A 193 10.64 -18.35 -2.34
N GLN A 194 10.79 -17.13 -2.85
CA GLN A 194 12.06 -16.60 -3.34
C GLN A 194 12.61 -15.55 -2.37
N GLN A 195 13.93 -15.40 -2.38
CA GLN A 195 14.57 -14.29 -1.68
C GLN A 195 14.15 -12.96 -2.32
N TRP A 196 13.92 -11.97 -1.50
CA TRP A 196 13.43 -10.67 -1.93
C TRP A 196 14.49 -9.58 -1.86
N ASP A 197 14.74 -8.92 -2.96
CA ASP A 197 15.65 -7.78 -3.05
C ASP A 197 15.07 -6.57 -2.30
N ILE A 198 15.75 -6.18 -1.22
CA ILE A 198 15.36 -5.06 -0.35
C ILE A 198 16.21 -3.82 -0.56
N THR A 199 17.05 -3.79 -1.60
CA THR A 199 18.01 -2.71 -1.86
C THR A 199 17.61 -1.89 -3.07
N ARG A 200 17.92 -0.58 -3.01
CA ARG A 200 17.97 0.29 -4.17
C ARG A 200 19.29 1.09 -4.16
N ASP A 201 19.87 1.29 -5.33
CA ASP A 201 21.08 2.11 -5.49
C ASP A 201 20.75 3.60 -5.56
N ALA A 202 21.70 4.43 -5.12
CA ALA A 202 21.63 5.88 -5.35
C ALA A 202 21.60 6.22 -6.87
N PRO A 203 20.91 7.30 -7.28
CA PRO A 203 20.08 8.18 -6.46
C PRO A 203 18.70 7.54 -6.17
N TYR A 204 18.24 7.66 -4.95
CA TYR A 204 16.95 7.13 -4.52
C TYR A 204 16.39 7.98 -3.38
N PHE A 205 15.10 8.24 -3.34
CA PHE A 205 14.45 8.91 -2.23
C PHE A 205 13.91 7.86 -1.25
N GLY A 206 14.54 7.77 -0.09
CA GLY A 206 14.23 6.78 0.95
C GLY A 206 15.29 6.79 2.04
N PHE A 207 15.28 5.81 2.93
CA PHE A 207 16.29 5.68 3.99
C PHE A 207 17.48 4.85 3.53
N GLU A 208 18.68 5.33 3.81
CA GLU A 208 19.92 4.61 3.54
C GLU A 208 20.04 3.39 4.47
N ILE A 209 20.55 2.28 3.93
CA ILE A 209 20.73 1.04 4.68
C ILE A 209 21.94 1.19 5.63
N PRO A 210 21.79 0.92 6.93
CA PRO A 210 22.88 1.03 7.90
C PRO A 210 24.12 0.24 7.49
N GLY A 211 25.26 0.95 7.42
CA GLY A 211 26.55 0.36 7.06
C GLY A 211 26.74 0.04 5.58
N ALA A 212 25.86 0.55 4.69
CA ALA A 212 25.96 0.36 3.25
C ALA A 212 25.76 1.70 2.49
N PRO A 213 26.77 2.58 2.48
CA PRO A 213 26.68 3.89 1.83
C PRO A 213 26.23 3.81 0.37
N GLY A 214 25.27 4.66 -0.02
CA GLY A 214 24.68 4.69 -1.36
C GLY A 214 23.69 3.56 -1.66
N LYS A 215 23.31 2.78 -0.65
CA LYS A 215 22.26 1.76 -0.71
C LYS A 215 21.08 2.16 0.15
N TYR A 216 19.87 2.07 -0.40
CA TYR A 216 18.63 2.50 0.21
C TYR A 216 17.69 1.32 0.38
N PHE A 217 16.83 1.38 1.40
CA PHE A 217 15.76 0.41 1.52
C PHE A 217 14.78 0.54 0.36
N TYR A 218 14.42 -0.59 -0.23
CA TYR A 218 13.32 -0.65 -1.16
C TYR A 218 12.02 -0.25 -0.46
N VAL A 219 11.21 0.57 -1.12
CA VAL A 219 9.97 1.13 -0.56
C VAL A 219 9.06 0.10 0.13
N TRP A 220 8.97 -1.11 -0.38
CA TRP A 220 8.14 -2.15 0.22
C TRP A 220 8.72 -2.78 1.49
N LEU A 221 9.97 -2.49 1.83
CA LEU A 221 10.48 -2.83 3.17
C LEU A 221 9.97 -1.81 4.19
N ASP A 222 10.03 -0.52 3.91
CA ASP A 222 9.69 0.52 4.88
C ASP A 222 8.21 0.94 4.85
N ALA A 223 7.48 0.72 3.75
CA ALA A 223 6.07 1.06 3.64
C ALA A 223 5.18 0.41 4.73
N PRO A 224 5.22 -0.91 4.95
CA PRO A 224 4.41 -1.52 6.02
C PRO A 224 4.92 -1.15 7.43
N ILE A 225 6.18 -0.77 7.57
CA ILE A 225 6.72 -0.25 8.85
C ILE A 225 6.04 1.08 9.21
N GLY A 226 5.50 1.79 8.24
CA GLY A 226 4.69 3.00 8.43
C GLY A 226 3.52 2.83 9.41
N TYR A 227 2.96 1.62 9.53
CA TYR A 227 1.95 1.32 10.55
C TYR A 227 2.54 1.42 11.97
N MET A 228 3.74 0.90 12.17
CA MET A 228 4.45 1.00 13.45
C MET A 228 4.89 2.43 13.72
N GLY A 229 5.45 3.12 12.72
CA GLY A 229 5.87 4.52 12.82
C GLY A 229 4.70 5.44 13.18
N SER A 230 3.56 5.30 12.52
CA SER A 230 2.37 6.08 12.84
C SER A 230 1.83 5.78 14.25
N PHE A 231 1.81 4.51 14.65
CA PHE A 231 1.37 4.15 16.00
C PHE A 231 2.33 4.66 17.08
N LYS A 232 3.65 4.58 16.84
CA LYS A 232 4.65 5.14 17.76
C LYS A 232 4.52 6.65 17.92
N ASN A 233 4.26 7.36 16.82
CA ASN A 233 4.00 8.79 16.85
C ASN A 233 2.72 9.11 17.67
N LEU A 234 1.67 8.29 17.56
CA LEU A 234 0.48 8.41 18.42
C LEU A 234 0.83 8.21 19.90
N CYS A 235 1.59 7.17 20.23
CA CYS A 235 2.05 6.91 21.61
C CYS A 235 2.82 8.11 22.16
N ASN A 236 3.76 8.67 21.38
CA ASN A 236 4.55 9.83 21.77
C ASN A 236 3.70 11.08 22.02
N LYS A 237 2.65 11.32 21.18
CA LYS A 237 1.72 12.45 21.33
C LYS A 237 0.81 12.34 22.55
N ARG A 238 0.37 11.15 22.84
CA ARG A 238 -0.58 10.89 23.94
C ARG A 238 0.10 10.63 25.29
N GLY A 239 1.17 9.85 25.30
CA GLY A 239 1.91 9.50 26.50
C GLY A 239 1.25 8.46 27.42
N ASP A 240 -0.01 8.09 27.15
CA ASP A 240 -0.79 7.10 27.93
C ASP A 240 -0.94 5.75 27.20
N ILE A 241 -0.36 5.61 26.00
CA ILE A 241 -0.40 4.39 25.20
C ILE A 241 1.00 3.78 25.17
N ASP A 242 1.08 2.53 25.61
CA ASP A 242 2.32 1.76 25.52
C ASP A 242 2.41 1.08 24.14
N PHE A 243 3.49 1.35 23.41
CA PHE A 243 3.72 0.77 22.09
C PHE A 243 3.83 -0.77 22.15
N ASP A 244 4.57 -1.30 23.12
CA ASP A 244 4.83 -2.74 23.22
C ASP A 244 3.60 -3.53 23.66
N ALA A 245 2.64 -2.89 24.36
CA ALA A 245 1.36 -3.49 24.67
C ALA A 245 0.54 -3.82 23.41
N PHE A 246 0.84 -3.20 22.26
CA PHE A 246 0.16 -3.45 20.97
C PHE A 246 1.02 -4.20 19.97
N TRP A 247 2.33 -3.91 19.88
CA TRP A 247 3.23 -4.46 18.86
C TRP A 247 4.20 -5.52 19.38
N GLY A 248 4.32 -5.67 20.69
CA GLY A 248 5.17 -6.72 21.29
C GLY A 248 4.72 -8.12 20.88
N GLU A 249 5.66 -9.06 20.78
CA GLU A 249 5.42 -10.45 20.35
C GLU A 249 4.33 -11.15 21.18
N THR A 250 4.26 -10.87 22.47
CA THR A 250 3.32 -11.46 23.43
C THR A 250 2.06 -10.62 23.68
N SER A 251 1.82 -9.58 22.87
CA SER A 251 0.66 -8.70 23.02
C SER A 251 -0.66 -9.45 22.76
N ASP A 252 -1.65 -9.23 23.63
CA ASP A 252 -3.03 -9.72 23.47
C ASP A 252 -3.90 -8.78 22.62
N ALA A 253 -3.42 -7.60 22.24
CA ALA A 253 -4.15 -6.68 21.37
C ALA A 253 -4.36 -7.29 19.98
N GLU A 254 -5.46 -6.96 19.32
CA GLU A 254 -5.73 -7.40 17.95
C GLU A 254 -5.18 -6.37 16.94
N LEU A 255 -4.52 -6.84 15.88
CA LEU A 255 -3.97 -6.02 14.80
C LEU A 255 -4.64 -6.40 13.48
N TYR A 256 -5.33 -5.43 12.88
CA TYR A 256 -6.07 -5.63 11.65
C TYR A 256 -5.53 -4.76 10.52
N HIS A 257 -5.30 -5.37 9.35
CA HIS A 257 -5.00 -4.64 8.11
C HIS A 257 -6.17 -4.75 7.13
N PHE A 258 -6.49 -3.63 6.47
CA PHE A 258 -7.48 -3.57 5.38
C PHE A 258 -6.74 -3.11 4.13
N ILE A 259 -6.63 -3.97 3.12
CA ILE A 259 -5.76 -3.76 1.97
C ILE A 259 -6.45 -4.06 0.63
N GLY A 260 -5.95 -3.46 -0.45
CA GLY A 260 -6.29 -3.85 -1.81
C GLY A 260 -5.63 -5.18 -2.22
N LYS A 261 -6.24 -5.90 -3.14
CA LYS A 261 -5.74 -7.20 -3.62
C LYS A 261 -4.38 -7.15 -4.33
N ASP A 262 -3.94 -5.99 -4.76
CA ASP A 262 -2.65 -5.76 -5.44
C ASP A 262 -1.44 -5.82 -4.50
N ILE A 263 -1.66 -5.63 -3.20
CA ILE A 263 -0.60 -5.63 -2.18
C ILE A 263 -0.67 -6.82 -1.22
N VAL A 264 -1.45 -7.85 -1.57
CA VAL A 264 -1.59 -9.09 -0.78
C VAL A 264 -0.24 -9.74 -0.52
N TYR A 265 0.60 -9.85 -1.54
CA TYR A 265 1.90 -10.49 -1.44
C TYR A 265 2.76 -9.87 -0.34
N PHE A 266 2.82 -8.53 -0.30
CA PHE A 266 3.60 -7.80 0.70
C PHE A 266 3.03 -7.93 2.12
N HIS A 267 1.72 -7.89 2.29
CA HIS A 267 1.07 -7.94 3.60
C HIS A 267 0.86 -9.35 4.16
N SER A 268 0.88 -10.36 3.28
CA SER A 268 0.63 -11.75 3.68
C SER A 268 1.87 -12.65 3.70
N LEU A 269 2.97 -12.23 3.11
CA LEU A 269 4.24 -12.96 3.12
C LEU A 269 5.37 -12.13 3.74
N PHE A 270 5.73 -10.99 3.14
CA PHE A 270 6.87 -10.20 3.63
C PHE A 270 6.66 -9.61 5.01
N TRP A 271 5.58 -8.87 5.19
CA TRP A 271 5.31 -8.15 6.43
C TRP A 271 5.25 -9.07 7.65
N PRO A 272 4.46 -10.17 7.67
CA PRO A 272 4.45 -11.10 8.79
C PRO A 272 5.79 -11.82 9.00
N ALA A 273 6.57 -12.07 7.93
CA ALA A 273 7.90 -12.65 8.07
C ALA A 273 8.90 -11.65 8.69
N MET A 274 8.87 -10.39 8.26
CA MET A 274 9.71 -9.33 8.85
C MET A 274 9.38 -9.12 10.32
N LEU A 275 8.12 -9.05 10.69
CA LEU A 275 7.67 -8.93 12.07
C LEU A 275 8.15 -10.10 12.91
N HIS A 276 7.89 -11.32 12.48
CA HIS A 276 8.32 -12.52 13.18
C HIS A 276 9.84 -12.58 13.33
N GLY A 277 10.59 -12.34 12.25
CA GLY A 277 12.06 -12.38 12.26
C GLY A 277 12.72 -11.29 13.11
N SER A 278 11.99 -10.23 13.44
CA SER A 278 12.46 -9.11 14.26
C SER A 278 11.83 -9.05 15.67
N GLY A 279 11.04 -10.07 16.05
CA GLY A 279 10.48 -10.21 17.41
C GLY A 279 9.25 -9.32 17.65
N TYR A 280 8.46 -9.06 16.61
CA TYR A 280 7.17 -8.39 16.74
C TYR A 280 6.01 -9.34 16.43
N ARG A 281 4.83 -8.99 16.93
CA ARG A 281 3.61 -9.76 16.64
C ARG A 281 3.21 -9.67 15.17
N LYS A 282 2.67 -10.73 14.63
CA LYS A 282 2.03 -10.75 13.30
C LYS A 282 0.62 -10.14 13.37
N PRO A 283 0.06 -9.66 12.24
CA PRO A 283 -1.33 -9.27 12.18
C PRO A 283 -2.28 -10.39 12.64
N THR A 284 -3.34 -10.02 13.36
CA THR A 284 -4.42 -10.94 13.71
C THR A 284 -5.18 -11.34 12.44
N ASN A 285 -5.57 -10.33 11.62
CA ASN A 285 -6.16 -10.58 10.31
C ASN A 285 -5.70 -9.53 9.30
N VAL A 286 -5.67 -9.96 8.04
CA VAL A 286 -5.53 -9.09 6.88
C VAL A 286 -6.77 -9.26 6.01
N PHE A 287 -7.59 -8.23 5.91
CA PHE A 287 -8.79 -8.19 5.10
C PHE A 287 -8.49 -7.57 3.75
N VAL A 288 -8.74 -8.34 2.69
CA VAL A 288 -8.45 -7.96 1.31
C VAL A 288 -9.74 -7.61 0.59
N HIS A 289 -9.72 -6.51 -0.15
CA HIS A 289 -10.83 -6.09 -1.03
C HIS A 289 -10.37 -5.98 -2.49
N GLY A 290 -11.34 -6.05 -3.41
CA GLY A 290 -11.12 -5.85 -4.84
C GLY A 290 -10.81 -4.39 -5.20
N TYR A 291 -10.59 -4.14 -6.49
CA TYR A 291 -10.43 -2.77 -7.01
C TYR A 291 -11.75 -2.01 -7.05
N VAL A 292 -11.65 -0.69 -7.08
CA VAL A 292 -12.78 0.17 -7.41
C VAL A 292 -12.79 0.40 -8.93
N THR A 293 -13.92 0.07 -9.57
CA THR A 293 -14.18 0.38 -10.97
C THR A 293 -15.26 1.46 -11.08
N VAL A 294 -15.40 2.08 -12.23
CA VAL A 294 -16.44 3.07 -12.52
C VAL A 294 -17.19 2.63 -13.78
N ASN A 295 -18.48 2.33 -13.65
CA ASN A 295 -19.31 1.79 -14.70
C ASN A 295 -18.66 0.58 -15.42
N GLY A 296 -18.12 -0.36 -14.66
CA GLY A 296 -17.44 -1.55 -15.12
C GLY A 296 -16.03 -1.33 -15.70
N ALA A 297 -15.54 -0.10 -15.75
CA ALA A 297 -14.22 0.22 -16.27
C ALA A 297 -13.20 0.50 -15.15
N LYS A 298 -11.95 0.06 -15.33
CA LYS A 298 -10.85 0.43 -14.45
C LYS A 298 -10.68 1.95 -14.42
N MET A 299 -10.48 2.53 -13.23
CA MET A 299 -10.16 3.94 -13.11
C MET A 299 -8.86 4.27 -13.85
N SER A 300 -8.94 5.24 -14.76
CA SER A 300 -7.82 5.69 -15.58
C SER A 300 -7.94 7.18 -15.88
N LYS A 301 -6.89 7.95 -15.58
CA LYS A 301 -6.82 9.38 -15.91
C LYS A 301 -6.88 9.60 -17.42
N SER A 302 -6.20 8.78 -18.21
CA SER A 302 -6.15 8.88 -19.67
C SER A 302 -7.47 8.52 -20.34
N ARG A 303 -8.33 7.69 -19.71
CA ARG A 303 -9.64 7.29 -20.21
C ARG A 303 -10.79 8.12 -19.67
N GLY A 304 -10.52 9.11 -18.81
CA GLY A 304 -11.57 9.95 -18.20
C GLY A 304 -12.47 9.22 -17.19
N THR A 305 -12.11 8.01 -16.77
CA THR A 305 -12.86 7.23 -15.77
C THR A 305 -12.36 7.44 -14.34
N PHE A 306 -11.41 8.36 -14.13
CA PHE A 306 -10.85 8.66 -12.83
C PHE A 306 -11.64 9.79 -12.15
N ILE A 307 -12.25 9.48 -11.00
CA ILE A 307 -12.94 10.47 -10.17
C ILE A 307 -12.07 10.76 -8.95
N LYS A 308 -11.59 12.01 -8.82
CA LYS A 308 -10.87 12.44 -7.62
C LYS A 308 -11.82 12.55 -6.42
N ALA A 309 -11.31 12.26 -5.23
CA ALA A 309 -12.03 12.44 -3.97
C ALA A 309 -12.52 13.89 -3.82
N SER A 310 -11.63 14.86 -4.05
CA SER A 310 -11.97 16.30 -4.03
C SER A 310 -13.05 16.68 -5.03
N THR A 311 -13.08 16.09 -6.23
CA THR A 311 -14.15 16.35 -7.22
C THR A 311 -15.49 15.84 -6.71
N TYR A 312 -15.55 14.65 -6.13
CA TYR A 312 -16.78 14.14 -5.53
C TYR A 312 -17.29 15.07 -4.42
N LEU A 313 -16.41 15.49 -3.52
CA LEU A 313 -16.75 16.36 -2.37
C LEU A 313 -17.27 17.73 -2.76
N GLN A 314 -16.93 18.23 -3.95
CA GLN A 314 -17.47 19.51 -4.47
C GLN A 314 -18.94 19.43 -4.87
N HIS A 315 -19.46 18.24 -5.16
CA HIS A 315 -20.76 18.06 -5.76
C HIS A 315 -21.75 17.25 -4.90
N LEU A 316 -21.27 16.35 -4.04
CA LEU A 316 -22.12 15.38 -3.33
C LEU A 316 -21.70 15.22 -1.87
N ASP A 317 -22.67 14.86 -1.04
CA ASP A 317 -22.45 14.55 0.38
C ASP A 317 -21.62 13.26 0.51
N PRO A 318 -20.52 13.28 1.29
CA PRO A 318 -19.66 12.12 1.51
C PRO A 318 -20.39 10.91 2.10
N GLU A 319 -21.43 11.11 2.91
CA GLU A 319 -22.17 10.00 3.52
C GLU A 319 -22.89 9.13 2.48
N CYS A 320 -23.31 9.71 1.35
CA CYS A 320 -23.93 8.95 0.27
C CYS A 320 -22.95 7.93 -0.35
N LEU A 321 -21.70 8.33 -0.61
CA LEU A 321 -20.69 7.42 -1.15
C LEU A 321 -20.24 6.40 -0.11
N ARG A 322 -20.08 6.82 1.14
CA ARG A 322 -19.76 5.92 2.26
C ARG A 322 -20.83 4.83 2.43
N TYR A 323 -22.11 5.23 2.37
CA TYR A 323 -23.22 4.29 2.40
C TYR A 323 -23.19 3.32 1.21
N TYR A 324 -23.00 3.85 0.01
CA TYR A 324 -22.96 3.03 -1.20
C TYR A 324 -21.91 1.93 -1.14
N TYR A 325 -20.70 2.28 -0.76
CA TYR A 325 -19.63 1.28 -0.58
C TYR A 325 -19.92 0.33 0.57
N ALA A 326 -20.39 0.81 1.69
CA ALA A 326 -20.75 -0.05 2.81
C ALA A 326 -21.85 -1.06 2.46
N ALA A 327 -22.79 -0.68 1.62
CA ALA A 327 -23.87 -1.56 1.14
C ALA A 327 -23.39 -2.62 0.13
N LYS A 328 -22.24 -2.39 -0.53
CA LYS A 328 -21.64 -3.31 -1.51
C LYS A 328 -20.53 -4.18 -0.93
N LEU A 329 -19.84 -3.69 0.10
CA LEU A 329 -18.77 -4.44 0.75
C LEU A 329 -19.31 -5.73 1.39
N ASN A 330 -18.59 -6.81 1.16
CA ASN A 330 -18.84 -8.11 1.74
C ASN A 330 -17.49 -8.77 2.12
N ASN A 331 -17.50 -10.02 2.49
CA ASN A 331 -16.29 -10.77 2.87
C ASN A 331 -15.52 -11.37 1.67
N ARG A 332 -15.94 -11.08 0.44
CA ARG A 332 -15.28 -11.53 -0.79
C ARG A 332 -14.28 -10.49 -1.29
N ILE A 333 -13.45 -10.90 -2.23
CA ILE A 333 -12.43 -10.06 -2.90
C ILE A 333 -12.91 -9.50 -4.26
N ASP A 334 -14.21 -9.46 -4.48
CA ASP A 334 -14.81 -8.94 -5.72
C ASP A 334 -14.50 -7.45 -5.91
N ASP A 335 -14.37 -7.03 -7.16
CA ASP A 335 -14.22 -5.62 -7.49
C ASP A 335 -15.51 -4.85 -7.16
N LEU A 336 -15.34 -3.66 -6.62
CA LEU A 336 -16.44 -2.77 -6.26
C LEU A 336 -16.71 -1.79 -7.41
N ASP A 337 -17.81 -1.97 -8.11
CA ASP A 337 -18.18 -1.05 -9.17
C ASP A 337 -18.98 0.14 -8.65
N LEU A 338 -18.46 1.35 -8.88
CA LEU A 338 -19.21 2.59 -8.75
C LEU A 338 -20.02 2.79 -10.04
N ASN A 339 -21.16 2.11 -10.12
CA ASN A 339 -22.13 2.36 -11.16
C ASN A 339 -22.99 3.58 -10.76
N LEU A 340 -22.97 4.64 -11.57
CA LEU A 340 -23.60 5.91 -11.20
C LEU A 340 -25.13 5.83 -11.14
N GLU A 341 -25.75 5.02 -11.97
CA GLU A 341 -27.20 4.80 -11.93
C GLU A 341 -27.62 4.03 -10.68
N ASP A 342 -26.91 2.94 -10.35
CA ASP A 342 -27.11 2.16 -9.12
C ASP A 342 -26.84 3.02 -7.88
N PHE A 343 -25.82 3.89 -7.92
CA PHE A 343 -25.54 4.83 -6.83
C PHE A 343 -26.74 5.74 -6.55
N VAL A 344 -27.28 6.40 -7.58
CA VAL A 344 -28.46 7.27 -7.45
C VAL A 344 -29.68 6.48 -6.96
N ALA A 345 -29.93 5.30 -7.53
CA ALA A 345 -31.06 4.43 -7.14
C ALA A 345 -30.96 4.02 -5.67
N ARG A 346 -29.79 3.58 -5.19
CA ARG A 346 -29.60 3.17 -3.79
C ARG A 346 -29.70 4.32 -2.80
N VAL A 347 -29.08 5.46 -3.10
CA VAL A 347 -29.18 6.65 -2.24
C VAL A 347 -30.66 7.07 -2.10
N ASN A 348 -31.39 7.12 -3.19
CA ASN A 348 -32.81 7.50 -3.15
C ASN A 348 -33.66 6.46 -2.42
N SER A 349 -33.49 5.17 -2.73
CA SER A 349 -34.33 4.11 -2.13
C SER A 349 -34.03 3.90 -0.65
N ASP A 350 -32.75 3.83 -0.29
CA ASP A 350 -32.37 3.36 1.06
C ASP A 350 -32.12 4.52 2.02
N VAL A 351 -31.41 5.58 1.60
CA VAL A 351 -31.14 6.72 2.47
C VAL A 351 -32.34 7.65 2.54
N VAL A 352 -32.81 8.14 1.39
CA VAL A 352 -33.90 9.14 1.36
C VAL A 352 -35.24 8.50 1.71
N ASN A 353 -35.69 7.49 0.97
CA ASN A 353 -37.03 6.94 1.08
C ASN A 353 -37.23 6.05 2.32
N LYS A 354 -36.17 5.48 2.90
CA LYS A 354 -36.29 4.67 4.12
C LYS A 354 -35.80 5.43 5.33
N LEU A 355 -34.48 5.74 5.42
CA LEU A 355 -33.89 6.30 6.64
C LEU A 355 -34.41 7.72 6.94
N VAL A 356 -34.31 8.65 5.99
CA VAL A 356 -34.76 10.04 6.18
C VAL A 356 -36.29 10.11 6.38
N ASN A 357 -37.04 9.31 5.62
CA ASN A 357 -38.49 9.28 5.74
C ASN A 357 -38.92 8.71 7.09
N LEU A 358 -38.25 7.67 7.61
CA LEU A 358 -38.51 7.15 8.97
C LEU A 358 -38.28 8.25 10.03
N ALA A 359 -37.12 8.93 9.96
CA ALA A 359 -36.79 10.04 10.86
C ALA A 359 -37.84 11.18 10.79
N SER A 360 -38.20 11.60 9.59
CA SER A 360 -39.21 12.68 9.38
C SER A 360 -40.58 12.32 9.94
N ARG A 361 -41.06 11.09 9.71
CA ARG A 361 -42.36 10.63 10.22
C ARG A 361 -42.34 10.49 11.73
N THR A 362 -41.27 9.97 12.32
CA THR A 362 -41.12 9.80 13.75
C THR A 362 -41.04 11.14 14.48
N ALA A 363 -40.18 12.06 13.99
CA ALA A 363 -40.02 13.40 14.58
C ALA A 363 -41.32 14.17 14.62
N SER A 364 -42.12 14.17 13.54
CA SER A 364 -43.41 14.83 13.50
C SER A 364 -44.42 14.32 14.56
N PHE A 365 -44.35 13.05 14.87
CA PHE A 365 -45.17 12.44 15.90
C PHE A 365 -44.73 12.84 17.32
N ILE A 366 -43.43 12.84 17.56
CA ILE A 366 -42.81 13.20 18.85
C ILE A 366 -43.10 14.67 19.15
N CYS A 367 -42.79 15.57 18.23
CA CYS A 367 -43.03 17.01 18.41
C CYS A 367 -44.50 17.37 18.63
N LYS A 368 -45.43 16.66 18.01
CA LYS A 368 -46.87 16.93 18.20
C LYS A 368 -47.41 16.41 19.51
N ARG A 369 -46.75 15.47 20.18
CA ARG A 369 -47.28 14.77 21.33
C ARG A 369 -46.58 15.08 22.65
N PHE A 370 -45.38 15.59 22.61
CA PHE A 370 -44.49 15.79 23.74
C PHE A 370 -43.86 17.19 23.83
N ASP A 371 -44.36 18.16 23.03
CA ASP A 371 -44.04 19.59 23.19
C ASP A 371 -44.74 20.18 24.39
#